data_3aa1c485ccdd0df6fc4799c122a6cec5
#
_entry.id   3aa1c485ccdd0df6fc4799c122a6cec5
#
_cell.length_a   1.000
_cell.length_b   1.000
_cell.length_c   1.000
_cell.angle_alpha   90.00
_cell.angle_beta   90.00
_cell.angle_gamma   90.00
#
_symmetry.space_group_name_H-M   'P 1'
#
loop_
_entity.id
_entity.type
_entity.pdbx_description
1 polymer ?
#
loop_
_entity_poly.entity_id
_entity_poly.type
_entity_poly.pdbx_seq_one_letter_code
_entity_poly.pdbx_strand_id
1 'polypeptide(L)'
;MILEANIEIVHRLYQTGKGSFKEMLFQLMALYEAVYTPVRIVVFGAPQNNEEYCERFSQIRNVIAERFGNTAPTVSYVAQPPCPQGLVMEVHEVVLTDADRICYKTLDDVPYITVEREGCKRLFMSGIIGNVLQATIRRQADDVFRTISHIMIAEQMPVSSIVRQWNYIEKITDCDVTGHQHYQDFNDARSLFYQSAQWLDGYPAATGIGTQWGGVMIDIDALFCQDKTVCVKAVDNPLQVSAHAYSQNVLLGEKDEKLNKKTTPKFERAK
;
A
#
# COMPACT_ATOMS: atom_id res chain seq x y z
N MET A 1 -0.89 -2.36 32.08
CA MET A 1 -0.61 -1.06 31.44
C MET A 1 -0.66 -1.34 29.95
N ILE A 2 -1.81 -1.13 29.35
CA ILE A 2 -2.04 -1.45 27.92
C ILE A 2 -1.71 -0.18 27.15
N LEU A 3 -0.54 -0.22 26.54
CA LEU A 3 -0.08 0.49 25.33
C LEU A 3 -0.70 1.86 25.04
N GLU A 4 -0.18 2.89 25.70
CA GLU A 4 -0.24 4.27 25.24
C GLU A 4 0.57 4.50 23.95
N ALA A 5 1.40 3.53 23.54
CA ALA A 5 2.20 3.57 22.31
C ALA A 5 1.37 3.39 21.00
N ASN A 6 0.09 3.02 21.10
CA ASN A 6 -0.75 2.87 19.90
C ASN A 6 -1.27 4.23 19.44
N ILE A 7 -0.89 4.62 18.21
CA ILE A 7 -1.43 5.81 17.56
C ILE A 7 -2.73 5.40 16.86
N GLU A 8 -3.83 6.04 17.24
CA GLU A 8 -5.11 5.83 16.57
C GLU A 8 -5.06 6.37 15.13
N ILE A 9 -5.57 5.57 14.19
CA ILE A 9 -5.72 5.96 12.79
C ILE A 9 -7.21 6.07 12.50
N VAL A 10 -7.63 7.24 12.04
CA VAL A 10 -9.01 7.52 11.64
C VAL A 10 -9.08 7.55 10.11
N HIS A 11 -10.05 6.84 9.55
CA HIS A 11 -10.30 6.80 8.10
C HIS A 11 -11.51 7.67 7.77
N ARG A 12 -11.35 8.54 6.76
CA ARG A 12 -12.44 9.37 6.22
C ARG A 12 -12.57 9.14 4.74
N LEU A 13 -13.82 9.09 4.26
CA LEU A 13 -14.13 8.86 2.87
C LEU A 13 -14.90 10.05 2.30
N TYR A 14 -14.46 10.53 1.14
CA TYR A 14 -15.07 11.62 0.39
C TYR A 14 -15.34 11.17 -1.04
N GLN A 15 -16.44 11.63 -1.62
CA GLN A 15 -16.84 11.25 -2.97
C GLN A 15 -17.37 12.46 -3.72
N THR A 16 -17.08 12.54 -5.03
CA THR A 16 -17.66 13.53 -5.93
C THR A 16 -18.71 12.92 -6.85
N GLY A 17 -19.53 13.77 -7.44
CA GLY A 17 -20.31 13.44 -8.61
C GLY A 17 -19.47 13.40 -9.89
N LYS A 18 -20.14 13.32 -11.06
CA LYS A 18 -19.52 13.38 -12.38
C LYS A 18 -19.01 14.78 -12.69
N GLY A 19 -17.87 14.86 -13.34
CA GLY A 19 -17.26 16.11 -13.79
C GLY A 19 -15.95 15.84 -14.52
N SER A 20 -15.24 16.87 -14.94
CA SER A 20 -13.87 16.74 -15.38
C SER A 20 -12.98 16.31 -14.20
N PHE A 21 -11.87 15.63 -14.48
CA PHE A 21 -10.97 15.18 -13.43
C PHE A 21 -10.51 16.32 -12.51
N LYS A 22 -10.16 17.46 -13.09
CA LYS A 22 -9.73 18.63 -12.34
C LYS A 22 -10.82 19.19 -11.43
N GLU A 23 -12.05 19.33 -11.93
CA GLU A 23 -13.18 19.79 -11.11
C GLU A 23 -13.48 18.84 -9.96
N MET A 24 -13.50 17.54 -10.22
CA MET A 24 -13.70 16.52 -9.19
C MET A 24 -12.60 16.56 -8.12
N LEU A 25 -11.34 16.72 -8.52
CA LEU A 25 -10.23 16.82 -7.59
C LEU A 25 -10.34 18.05 -6.69
N PHE A 26 -10.70 19.21 -7.25
CA PHE A 26 -10.95 20.43 -6.46
C PHE A 26 -12.15 20.28 -5.53
N GLN A 27 -13.22 19.60 -5.95
CA GLN A 27 -14.35 19.30 -5.08
C GLN A 27 -13.93 18.42 -3.89
N LEU A 28 -13.12 17.36 -4.11
CA LEU A 28 -12.60 16.54 -3.01
C LEU A 28 -11.81 17.38 -2.01
N MET A 29 -10.95 18.25 -2.51
CA MET A 29 -10.18 19.13 -1.65
C MET A 29 -11.06 20.13 -0.88
N ALA A 30 -12.13 20.63 -1.48
CA ALA A 30 -13.08 21.52 -0.81
C ALA A 30 -13.93 20.79 0.26
N LEU A 31 -14.26 19.52 0.02
CA LEU A 31 -15.01 18.70 0.97
C LEU A 31 -14.17 18.25 2.16
N TYR A 32 -12.84 18.18 1.98
CA TYR A 32 -11.96 17.68 3.02
C TYR A 32 -11.70 18.76 4.09
N GLU A 33 -12.12 18.45 5.32
CA GLU A 33 -11.79 19.20 6.53
C GLU A 33 -10.96 18.29 7.44
N ALA A 34 -9.70 18.65 7.68
CA ALA A 34 -8.81 17.93 8.57
C ALA A 34 -9.31 18.07 10.03
N VAL A 35 -9.58 16.93 10.66
CA VAL A 35 -9.88 16.87 12.11
C VAL A 35 -8.64 16.49 12.89
N TYR A 36 -7.84 15.60 12.28
CA TYR A 36 -6.56 15.14 12.82
C TYR A 36 -5.47 15.33 11.76
N THR A 37 -4.28 14.80 12.02
CA THR A 37 -3.13 14.96 11.11
C THR A 37 -3.18 13.93 9.98
N PRO A 38 -3.34 14.34 8.71
CA PRO A 38 -3.38 13.40 7.60
C PRO A 38 -1.98 12.85 7.32
N VAL A 39 -1.90 11.53 7.14
CA VAL A 39 -0.65 10.82 6.81
C VAL A 39 -0.70 10.13 5.45
N ARG A 40 -1.90 9.83 4.97
CA ARG A 40 -2.10 9.18 3.66
C ARG A 40 -3.39 9.67 3.02
N ILE A 41 -3.32 9.90 1.71
CA ILE A 41 -4.48 10.12 0.85
C ILE A 41 -4.45 9.09 -0.28
N VAL A 42 -5.54 8.34 -0.44
CA VAL A 42 -5.73 7.40 -1.55
C VAL A 42 -6.87 7.92 -2.41
N VAL A 43 -6.59 8.16 -3.69
CA VAL A 43 -7.60 8.62 -4.66
C VAL A 43 -7.92 7.47 -5.61
N PHE A 44 -9.20 7.15 -5.76
CA PHE A 44 -9.70 6.15 -6.70
C PHE A 44 -10.33 6.84 -7.90
N GLY A 45 -9.98 6.39 -9.11
CA GLY A 45 -10.49 6.98 -10.34
C GLY A 45 -10.39 6.05 -11.54
N ALA A 46 -10.80 6.55 -12.71
CA ALA A 46 -10.88 5.79 -13.95
C ALA A 46 -10.06 6.48 -15.07
N PRO A 47 -8.73 6.39 -15.07
CA PRO A 47 -7.93 6.78 -16.23
C PRO A 47 -8.17 5.82 -17.39
N GLN A 48 -7.94 6.26 -18.63
CA GLN A 48 -8.20 5.47 -19.84
C GLN A 48 -6.98 4.66 -20.30
N ASN A 49 -5.78 5.07 -19.87
CA ASN A 49 -4.50 4.46 -20.21
C ASN A 49 -3.42 4.89 -19.20
N ASN A 50 -2.19 4.40 -19.37
CA ASN A 50 -1.08 4.68 -18.47
C ASN A 50 -0.52 6.11 -18.59
N GLU A 51 -0.60 6.74 -19.75
CA GLU A 51 -0.22 8.13 -19.94
C GLU A 51 -1.15 9.04 -19.12
N GLU A 52 -2.45 8.86 -19.25
CA GLU A 52 -3.45 9.60 -18.48
C GLU A 52 -3.36 9.29 -16.98
N TYR A 53 -3.05 8.04 -16.62
CA TYR A 53 -2.81 7.67 -15.23
C TYR A 53 -1.66 8.48 -14.63
N CYS A 54 -0.52 8.55 -15.32
CA CYS A 54 0.66 9.30 -14.87
C CYS A 54 0.36 10.81 -14.77
N GLU A 55 -0.35 11.36 -15.74
CA GLU A 55 -0.76 12.78 -15.73
C GLU A 55 -1.67 13.08 -14.53
N ARG A 56 -2.72 12.31 -14.33
CA ARG A 56 -3.65 12.47 -13.21
C ARG A 56 -2.98 12.29 -11.86
N PHE A 57 -2.07 11.32 -11.73
CA PHE A 57 -1.34 11.11 -10.49
C PHE A 57 -0.42 12.31 -10.17
N SER A 58 0.23 12.87 -11.18
CA SER A 58 1.00 14.11 -11.03
C SER A 58 0.11 15.29 -10.60
N GLN A 59 -1.05 15.45 -11.21
CA GLN A 59 -2.02 16.51 -10.83
C GLN A 59 -2.49 16.35 -9.38
N ILE A 60 -2.79 15.13 -8.91
CA ILE A 60 -3.15 14.86 -7.51
C ILE A 60 -2.02 15.29 -6.58
N ARG A 61 -0.79 14.86 -6.86
CA ARG A 61 0.39 15.21 -6.03
C ARG A 61 0.58 16.72 -5.94
N ASN A 62 0.45 17.43 -7.06
CA ASN A 62 0.59 18.89 -7.10
C ASN A 62 -0.47 19.59 -6.25
N VAL A 63 -1.73 19.23 -6.39
CA VAL A 63 -2.84 19.83 -5.62
C VAL A 63 -2.69 19.56 -4.13
N ILE A 64 -2.22 18.37 -3.75
CA ILE A 64 -1.98 18.04 -2.34
C ILE A 64 -0.76 18.80 -1.82
N ALA A 65 0.32 18.89 -2.59
CA ALA A 65 1.49 19.69 -2.21
C ALA A 65 1.16 21.19 -2.06
N GLU A 66 0.35 21.74 -2.94
CA GLU A 66 -0.14 23.13 -2.83
C GLU A 66 -0.98 23.35 -1.56
N ARG A 67 -1.85 22.40 -1.22
CA ARG A 67 -2.72 22.52 -0.05
C ARG A 67 -1.99 22.37 1.28
N PHE A 68 -1.07 21.40 1.38
CA PHE A 68 -0.46 21.02 2.65
C PHE A 68 0.98 21.50 2.81
N GLY A 69 1.62 21.95 1.73
CA GLY A 69 3.01 22.43 1.77
C GLY A 69 3.96 21.36 2.32
N ASN A 70 4.78 21.74 3.30
CA ASN A 70 5.79 20.86 3.91
C ASN A 70 5.20 19.76 4.82
N THR A 71 3.89 19.76 5.03
CA THR A 71 3.16 18.76 5.83
C THR A 71 2.26 17.90 4.95
N ALA A 72 2.59 17.79 3.66
CA ALA A 72 1.80 17.02 2.72
C ALA A 72 1.79 15.51 3.10
N PRO A 73 0.59 14.89 3.18
CA PRO A 73 0.48 13.45 3.37
C PRO A 73 1.03 12.68 2.17
N THR A 74 1.34 11.41 2.37
CA THR A 74 1.69 10.50 1.27
C THR A 74 0.46 10.23 0.39
N VAL A 75 0.66 9.95 -0.90
CA VAL A 75 -0.43 9.92 -1.88
C VAL A 75 -0.36 8.69 -2.76
N SER A 76 -1.49 8.01 -2.92
CA SER A 76 -1.69 6.93 -3.90
C SER A 76 -2.81 7.28 -4.86
N TYR A 77 -2.66 6.90 -6.12
CA TYR A 77 -3.73 6.97 -7.12
C TYR A 77 -4.02 5.57 -7.64
N VAL A 78 -5.24 5.10 -7.41
CA VAL A 78 -5.67 3.74 -7.75
C VAL A 78 -6.59 3.78 -8.95
N ALA A 79 -6.15 3.15 -10.05
CA ALA A 79 -6.91 3.05 -11.29
C ALA A 79 -8.00 1.97 -11.17
N GLN A 80 -8.94 2.19 -10.25
CA GLN A 80 -10.11 1.37 -10.03
C GLN A 80 -11.33 2.27 -9.95
N PRO A 81 -12.23 2.22 -10.95
CA PRO A 81 -13.35 3.14 -11.02
C PRO A 81 -14.29 2.96 -9.83
N PRO A 82 -14.60 4.03 -9.10
CA PRO A 82 -15.62 3.96 -8.07
C PRO A 82 -17.03 3.83 -8.68
N CYS A 83 -17.95 3.31 -7.90
CA CYS A 83 -19.38 3.25 -8.27
C CYS A 83 -20.17 4.08 -7.24
N PRO A 84 -20.90 5.11 -7.66
CA PRO A 84 -21.06 5.64 -9.03
C PRO A 84 -19.82 6.34 -9.59
N GLN A 85 -19.79 6.60 -10.91
CA GLN A 85 -18.67 7.28 -11.56
C GLN A 85 -18.39 8.64 -10.92
N GLY A 86 -17.12 8.90 -10.62
CA GLY A 86 -16.63 10.09 -9.96
C GLY A 86 -15.21 9.88 -9.48
N LEU A 87 -14.75 10.66 -8.51
CA LEU A 87 -13.56 10.36 -7.72
C LEU A 87 -13.98 10.01 -6.29
N VAL A 88 -13.28 9.06 -5.71
CA VAL A 88 -13.35 8.76 -4.27
C VAL A 88 -11.98 9.03 -3.68
N MET A 89 -11.96 9.68 -2.52
CA MET A 89 -10.75 9.94 -1.75
C MET A 89 -10.90 9.36 -0.35
N GLU A 90 -9.99 8.47 0.01
CA GLU A 90 -9.82 7.99 1.38
C GLU A 90 -8.65 8.75 2.03
N VAL A 91 -8.86 9.26 3.24
CA VAL A 91 -7.85 9.96 4.02
C VAL A 91 -7.60 9.20 5.31
N HIS A 92 -6.34 8.86 5.58
CA HIS A 92 -5.93 8.31 6.87
C HIS A 92 -5.33 9.44 7.70
N GLU A 93 -5.93 9.68 8.83
CA GLU A 93 -5.50 10.70 9.80
C GLU A 93 -5.01 10.02 11.08
N VAL A 94 -3.97 10.56 11.69
CA VAL A 94 -3.45 10.08 12.99
C VAL A 94 -3.82 11.06 14.10
N VAL A 95 -4.26 10.50 15.23
CA VAL A 95 -4.55 11.27 16.45
C VAL A 95 -3.25 11.46 17.20
N LEU A 96 -2.68 12.66 17.11
CA LEU A 96 -1.42 13.02 17.77
C LEU A 96 -1.67 13.73 19.10
N THR A 97 -0.72 13.58 20.00
CA THR A 97 -0.59 14.33 21.27
C THR A 97 0.65 15.20 21.25
N ASP A 98 0.83 16.08 22.22
CA ASP A 98 2.02 16.95 22.31
C ASP A 98 3.33 16.15 22.55
N ALA A 99 3.21 14.88 22.97
CA ALA A 99 4.37 14.00 23.15
C ALA A 99 4.83 13.33 21.84
N ASP A 100 4.05 13.43 20.78
CA ASP A 100 4.35 12.76 19.52
C ASP A 100 5.24 13.62 18.62
N ARG A 101 6.13 12.95 17.92
CA ARG A 101 6.98 13.58 16.92
C ARG A 101 6.65 13.08 15.52
N ILE A 102 6.02 13.93 14.72
CA ILE A 102 5.80 13.66 13.29
C ILE A 102 6.90 14.29 12.45
N CYS A 103 7.40 13.54 11.44
CA CYS A 103 8.38 14.04 10.48
C CYS A 103 7.92 13.68 9.06
N TYR A 104 7.91 14.70 8.19
CA TYR A 104 7.67 14.57 6.75
C TYR A 104 9.01 14.53 6.05
N LYS A 105 9.28 13.50 5.28
CA LYS A 105 10.58 13.20 4.71
C LYS A 105 10.46 12.80 3.25
N THR A 106 11.57 12.88 2.52
CA THR A 106 11.68 12.45 1.12
C THR A 106 13.00 11.72 0.93
N LEU A 107 13.02 10.59 0.27
CA LEU A 107 14.18 9.86 -0.17
C LEU A 107 13.94 9.40 -1.62
N ASP A 108 14.90 9.64 -2.52
CA ASP A 108 14.80 9.32 -3.95
C ASP A 108 13.48 9.82 -4.56
N ASP A 109 13.10 11.07 -4.25
CA ASP A 109 11.85 11.74 -4.65
C ASP A 109 10.56 11.06 -4.14
N VAL A 110 10.67 10.09 -3.25
CA VAL A 110 9.52 9.41 -2.63
C VAL A 110 9.23 10.02 -1.26
N PRO A 111 8.06 10.66 -1.07
CA PRO A 111 7.65 11.18 0.22
C PRO A 111 7.22 10.05 1.15
N TYR A 112 7.57 10.17 2.42
CA TYR A 112 7.11 9.29 3.49
C TYR A 112 7.02 10.04 4.82
N ILE A 113 6.31 9.47 5.77
CA ILE A 113 6.05 10.10 7.07
C ILE A 113 6.44 9.13 8.18
N THR A 114 7.12 9.65 9.21
CA THR A 114 7.35 8.91 10.44
C THR A 114 6.65 9.59 11.61
N VAL A 115 6.09 8.79 12.50
CA VAL A 115 5.52 9.25 13.78
C VAL A 115 6.17 8.45 14.90
N GLU A 116 6.76 9.16 15.86
CA GLU A 116 7.41 8.58 17.03
C GLU A 116 6.60 8.87 18.28
N ARG A 117 6.33 7.82 19.07
CA ARG A 117 5.65 7.87 20.39
C ARG A 117 6.28 6.82 21.30
N GLU A 118 6.76 7.25 22.47
CA GLU A 118 7.22 6.34 23.55
C GLU A 118 8.17 5.22 23.11
N GLY A 119 9.19 5.57 22.30
CA GLY A 119 10.17 4.60 21.80
C GLY A 119 9.67 3.69 20.67
N CYS A 120 8.44 3.90 20.21
CA CYS A 120 7.91 3.28 19.01
C CYS A 120 7.95 4.26 17.83
N LYS A 121 8.38 3.80 16.67
CA LYS A 121 8.36 4.53 15.40
C LYS A 121 7.39 3.86 14.44
N ARG A 122 6.42 4.61 13.97
CA ARG A 122 5.52 4.21 12.87
C ARG A 122 5.92 4.93 11.59
N LEU A 123 5.88 4.21 10.48
CA LEU A 123 6.24 4.73 9.16
C LEU A 123 5.06 4.51 8.20
N PHE A 124 4.73 5.56 7.46
CA PHE A 124 3.72 5.56 6.40
C PHE A 124 4.38 5.87 5.07
N MET A 125 4.30 4.94 4.13
CA MET A 125 4.73 5.11 2.74
C MET A 125 3.53 4.83 1.84
N SER A 126 3.33 5.67 0.80
CA SER A 126 2.24 5.45 -0.15
C SER A 126 2.63 5.93 -1.53
N GLY A 127 2.02 5.29 -2.54
CA GLY A 127 2.24 5.64 -3.92
C GLY A 127 3.68 5.40 -4.39
N ILE A 128 4.36 4.40 -3.81
CA ILE A 128 5.65 3.95 -4.32
C ILE A 128 5.37 3.17 -5.60
N ILE A 129 5.73 3.75 -6.73
CA ILE A 129 5.33 3.27 -8.06
C ILE A 129 6.55 3.04 -8.94
N GLY A 130 6.50 1.97 -9.74
CA GLY A 130 7.50 1.68 -10.77
C GLY A 130 7.36 2.55 -12.01
N ASN A 131 8.28 2.37 -12.97
CA ASN A 131 8.18 3.07 -14.26
C ASN A 131 7.12 2.41 -15.14
N VAL A 132 5.89 2.91 -15.05
CA VAL A 132 4.68 2.35 -15.67
C VAL A 132 4.77 2.30 -17.20
N LEU A 133 5.45 3.26 -17.82
CA LEU A 133 5.48 3.40 -19.29
C LEU A 133 6.60 2.60 -19.96
N GLN A 134 7.62 2.18 -19.23
CA GLN A 134 8.85 1.67 -19.82
C GLN A 134 9.32 0.31 -19.28
N ALA A 135 8.68 -0.22 -18.24
CA ALA A 135 9.13 -1.44 -17.59
C ALA A 135 8.05 -2.52 -17.50
N THR A 136 8.48 -3.79 -17.50
CA THR A 136 7.60 -4.93 -17.20
C THR A 136 7.14 -4.92 -15.74
N ILE A 137 6.05 -5.62 -15.43
CA ILE A 137 5.54 -5.77 -14.04
C ILE A 137 6.63 -6.26 -13.10
N ARG A 138 7.42 -7.26 -13.51
CA ARG A 138 8.54 -7.78 -12.71
C ARG A 138 9.55 -6.67 -12.38
N ARG A 139 10.00 -5.92 -13.37
CA ARG A 139 11.00 -4.88 -13.18
C ARG A 139 10.46 -3.73 -12.34
N GLN A 140 9.21 -3.35 -12.54
CA GLN A 140 8.54 -2.35 -11.72
C GLN A 140 8.48 -2.79 -10.25
N ALA A 141 8.12 -4.05 -9.98
CA ALA A 141 8.09 -4.60 -8.64
C ALA A 141 9.49 -4.60 -7.99
N ASP A 142 10.53 -5.03 -8.71
CA ASP A 142 11.91 -5.01 -8.22
C ASP A 142 12.36 -3.57 -7.85
N ASP A 143 12.02 -2.58 -8.67
CA ASP A 143 12.35 -1.17 -8.42
C ASP A 143 11.60 -0.61 -7.19
N VAL A 144 10.30 -0.91 -7.07
CA VAL A 144 9.48 -0.51 -5.92
C VAL A 144 10.00 -1.11 -4.62
N PHE A 145 10.30 -2.41 -4.59
CA PHE A 145 10.84 -3.06 -3.39
C PHE A 145 12.25 -2.54 -3.03
N ARG A 146 13.06 -2.16 -4.02
CA ARG A 146 14.36 -1.51 -3.76
C ARG A 146 14.16 -0.16 -3.08
N THR A 147 13.25 0.67 -3.56
CA THR A 147 12.91 1.96 -2.95
C THR A 147 12.42 1.79 -1.51
N ILE A 148 11.53 0.83 -1.26
CA ILE A 148 11.07 0.48 0.09
C ILE A 148 12.26 0.12 0.98
N SER A 149 13.17 -0.74 0.49
CA SER A 149 14.36 -1.15 1.24
C SER A 149 15.25 0.05 1.59
N HIS A 150 15.47 0.99 0.66
CA HIS A 150 16.26 2.20 0.91
C HIS A 150 15.65 3.06 2.01
N ILE A 151 14.33 3.27 1.99
CA ILE A 151 13.64 4.05 3.04
C ILE A 151 13.73 3.34 4.39
N MET A 152 13.49 2.01 4.43
CA MET A 152 13.61 1.24 5.68
C MET A 152 15.02 1.32 6.28
N ILE A 153 16.06 1.23 5.45
CA ILE A 153 17.47 1.39 5.88
C ILE A 153 17.72 2.81 6.39
N ALA A 154 17.30 3.85 5.67
CA ALA A 154 17.45 5.24 6.07
C ALA A 154 16.80 5.53 7.42
N GLU A 155 15.67 4.90 7.71
CA GLU A 155 14.95 5.02 8.97
C GLU A 155 15.47 4.08 10.07
N GLN A 156 16.46 3.23 9.78
CA GLN A 156 16.97 2.21 10.71
C GLN A 156 15.88 1.27 11.21
N MET A 157 14.90 0.99 10.36
CA MET A 157 13.81 0.06 10.63
C MET A 157 14.06 -1.24 9.87
N PRO A 158 14.01 -2.41 10.52
CA PRO A 158 14.12 -3.68 9.82
C PRO A 158 12.91 -3.90 8.90
N VAL A 159 13.12 -4.53 7.74
CA VAL A 159 12.03 -4.87 6.81
C VAL A 159 10.91 -5.67 7.50
N SER A 160 11.27 -6.50 8.49
CA SER A 160 10.32 -7.26 9.29
C SER A 160 9.42 -6.40 10.20
N SER A 161 9.66 -5.10 10.31
CA SER A 161 8.75 -4.16 10.98
C SER A 161 7.56 -3.72 10.13
N ILE A 162 7.51 -4.11 8.85
CA ILE A 162 6.34 -3.89 8.00
C ILE A 162 5.15 -4.70 8.56
N VAL A 163 4.05 -4.02 8.88
CA VAL A 163 2.85 -4.64 9.46
C VAL A 163 1.71 -4.74 8.46
N ARG A 164 1.67 -3.85 7.47
CA ARG A 164 0.64 -3.83 6.44
C ARG A 164 1.23 -3.44 5.09
N GLN A 165 0.76 -4.11 4.03
CA GLN A 165 1.16 -3.85 2.64
C GLN A 165 -0.05 -3.94 1.71
N TRP A 166 -0.30 -2.88 0.93
CA TRP A 166 -1.27 -2.88 -0.17
C TRP A 166 -0.51 -2.91 -1.48
N ASN A 167 -0.80 -3.91 -2.31
CA ASN A 167 -0.14 -4.12 -3.58
C ASN A 167 -1.16 -3.88 -4.70
N TYR A 168 -0.99 -2.81 -5.44
CA TYR A 168 -1.79 -2.49 -6.61
C TYR A 168 -1.03 -2.96 -7.84
N ILE A 169 -1.62 -3.88 -8.60
CA ILE A 169 -0.96 -4.55 -9.72
C ILE A 169 -1.85 -4.43 -10.94
N GLU A 170 -1.32 -3.80 -11.99
CA GLU A 170 -2.04 -3.65 -13.26
C GLU A 170 -2.37 -5.01 -13.85
N LYS A 171 -3.68 -5.21 -14.17
CA LYS A 171 -4.18 -6.42 -14.84
C LYS A 171 -3.64 -7.69 -14.18
N ILE A 172 -3.78 -7.78 -12.88
CA ILE A 172 -3.16 -8.79 -11.99
C ILE A 172 -3.32 -10.24 -12.50
N THR A 173 -4.41 -10.54 -13.22
CA THR A 173 -4.71 -11.88 -13.77
C THR A 173 -4.22 -12.09 -15.19
N ASP A 174 -3.78 -11.03 -15.88
CA ASP A 174 -3.32 -11.12 -17.26
C ASP A 174 -1.91 -11.71 -17.33
N CYS A 175 -1.55 -12.16 -18.50
CA CYS A 175 -0.19 -12.62 -18.80
C CYS A 175 0.52 -11.62 -19.72
N ASP A 176 1.83 -11.55 -19.58
CA ASP A 176 2.68 -10.84 -20.52
C ASP A 176 2.82 -11.59 -21.86
N VAL A 177 3.59 -11.03 -22.79
CA VAL A 177 3.84 -11.62 -24.12
C VAL A 177 4.58 -12.97 -24.06
N THR A 178 5.19 -13.32 -22.95
CA THR A 178 5.89 -14.59 -22.71
C THR A 178 5.01 -15.63 -22.04
N GLY A 179 3.78 -15.26 -21.64
CA GLY A 179 2.83 -16.11 -20.93
C GLY A 179 2.99 -16.11 -19.41
N HIS A 180 3.84 -15.23 -18.85
CA HIS A 180 3.99 -15.05 -17.43
C HIS A 180 2.86 -14.19 -16.87
N GLN A 181 2.19 -14.66 -15.85
CA GLN A 181 1.11 -13.91 -15.21
C GLN A 181 1.68 -12.75 -14.37
N HIS A 182 1.08 -11.58 -14.49
CA HIS A 182 1.49 -10.36 -13.75
C HIS A 182 1.56 -10.59 -12.25
N TYR A 183 0.62 -11.34 -11.69
CA TYR A 183 0.63 -11.69 -10.27
C TYR A 183 1.83 -12.56 -9.88
N GLN A 184 2.25 -13.51 -10.75
CA GLN A 184 3.42 -14.34 -10.50
C GLN A 184 4.70 -13.51 -10.56
N ASP A 185 4.86 -12.68 -11.58
CA ASP A 185 5.99 -11.75 -11.71
C ASP A 185 6.16 -10.86 -10.48
N PHE A 186 5.04 -10.31 -9.99
CA PHE A 186 5.03 -9.53 -8.76
C PHE A 186 5.43 -10.37 -7.54
N ASN A 187 4.87 -11.58 -7.39
CA ASN A 187 5.16 -12.48 -6.27
C ASN A 187 6.62 -12.91 -6.22
N ASP A 188 7.26 -13.13 -7.36
CA ASP A 188 8.67 -13.47 -7.44
C ASP A 188 9.56 -12.34 -6.92
N ALA A 189 9.26 -11.08 -7.27
CA ALA A 189 9.94 -9.91 -6.73
C ALA A 189 9.70 -9.77 -5.21
N ARG A 190 8.44 -9.91 -4.77
CA ARG A 190 8.07 -9.85 -3.34
C ARG A 190 8.76 -10.93 -2.53
N SER A 191 8.90 -12.14 -3.09
CA SER A 191 9.57 -13.26 -2.43
C SER A 191 11.02 -12.95 -2.15
N LEU A 192 11.74 -12.39 -3.12
CA LEU A 192 13.13 -11.96 -2.93
C LEU A 192 13.26 -10.87 -1.87
N PHE A 193 12.35 -9.90 -1.88
CA PHE A 193 12.31 -8.86 -0.86
C PHE A 193 12.06 -9.44 0.53
N TYR A 194 11.11 -10.37 0.69
CA TYR A 194 10.83 -10.98 1.98
C TYR A 194 11.96 -11.89 2.49
N GLN A 195 12.72 -12.54 1.60
CA GLN A 195 13.90 -13.32 1.97
C GLN A 195 15.04 -12.47 2.55
N SER A 196 15.02 -11.15 2.36
CA SER A 196 16.02 -10.24 2.93
C SER A 196 15.89 -10.03 4.44
N ALA A 197 14.83 -10.51 5.07
CA ALA A 197 14.55 -10.31 6.48
C ALA A 197 14.10 -11.61 7.18
N GLN A 198 14.26 -11.65 8.51
CA GLN A 198 13.69 -12.69 9.36
C GLN A 198 12.33 -12.23 9.89
N TRP A 199 11.28 -12.94 9.59
CA TRP A 199 9.90 -12.65 9.98
C TRP A 199 9.50 -13.53 11.18
N LEU A 200 9.89 -13.10 12.39
CA LEU A 200 9.66 -13.88 13.61
C LEU A 200 8.16 -13.98 13.95
N ASP A 201 7.41 -12.93 13.66
CA ASP A 201 5.97 -12.85 13.93
C ASP A 201 5.11 -13.10 12.66
N GLY A 202 5.73 -13.67 11.61
CA GLY A 202 5.11 -13.92 10.31
C GLY A 202 5.19 -12.71 9.35
N TYR A 203 4.73 -12.91 8.11
CA TYR A 203 4.70 -11.88 7.08
C TYR A 203 3.66 -10.80 7.40
N PRO A 204 3.82 -9.57 6.83
CA PRO A 204 2.84 -8.51 7.03
C PRO A 204 1.48 -8.91 6.46
N ALA A 205 0.42 -8.33 7.01
CA ALA A 205 -0.90 -8.42 6.39
C ALA A 205 -0.83 -7.76 5.01
N ALA A 206 -0.99 -8.54 3.94
CA ALA A 206 -0.85 -8.06 2.56
C ALA A 206 -2.15 -8.26 1.77
N THR A 207 -2.44 -7.30 0.90
CA THR A 207 -3.57 -7.39 -0.04
C THR A 207 -3.07 -7.19 -1.46
N GLY A 208 -3.39 -8.11 -2.38
CA GLY A 208 -3.18 -7.94 -3.81
C GLY A 208 -4.46 -7.39 -4.45
N ILE A 209 -4.37 -6.26 -5.11
CA ILE A 209 -5.48 -5.55 -5.73
C ILE A 209 -5.17 -5.39 -7.21
N GLY A 210 -6.05 -5.94 -8.06
CA GLY A 210 -5.96 -5.74 -9.51
C GLY A 210 -6.44 -4.34 -9.88
N THR A 211 -5.64 -3.62 -10.65
CA THR A 211 -5.99 -2.32 -11.20
C THR A 211 -6.05 -2.38 -12.73
N GLN A 212 -6.71 -1.42 -13.36
CA GLN A 212 -6.76 -1.36 -14.83
C GLN A 212 -5.46 -0.78 -15.41
N TRP A 213 -4.87 0.19 -14.73
CA TRP A 213 -3.68 0.94 -15.12
C TRP A 213 -2.83 1.26 -13.89
N GLY A 214 -1.60 1.73 -14.10
CA GLY A 214 -0.73 2.19 -13.02
C GLY A 214 0.39 1.21 -12.67
N GLY A 215 0.60 0.16 -13.45
CA GLY A 215 1.70 -0.78 -13.28
C GLY A 215 1.71 -1.42 -11.90
N VAL A 216 2.85 -1.31 -11.19
CA VAL A 216 3.01 -1.77 -9.81
C VAL A 216 3.16 -0.57 -8.89
N MET A 217 2.25 -0.45 -7.93
CA MET A 217 2.30 0.54 -6.85
C MET A 217 2.11 -0.15 -5.51
N ILE A 218 2.86 0.27 -4.49
CA ILE A 218 2.77 -0.31 -3.14
C ILE A 218 2.61 0.80 -2.10
N ASP A 219 1.72 0.54 -1.13
CA ASP A 219 1.59 1.30 0.11
C ASP A 219 2.01 0.42 1.29
N ILE A 220 2.67 1.02 2.28
CA ILE A 220 3.20 0.31 3.45
C ILE A 220 2.93 1.09 4.72
N ASP A 221 2.56 0.33 5.77
CA ASP A 221 2.68 0.73 7.16
C ASP A 221 3.71 -0.15 7.85
N ALA A 222 4.66 0.46 8.55
CA ALA A 222 5.61 -0.24 9.38
C ALA A 222 5.57 0.29 10.83
N LEU A 223 5.83 -0.60 11.79
CA LEU A 223 5.88 -0.28 13.22
C LEU A 223 7.13 -0.93 13.83
N PHE A 224 8.00 -0.12 14.36
CA PHE A 224 9.20 -0.57 15.07
C PHE A 224 9.21 0.02 16.48
N CYS A 225 9.28 -0.84 17.51
CA CYS A 225 9.39 -0.43 18.90
C CYS A 225 10.69 -0.96 19.49
N GLN A 226 11.41 -0.11 20.19
CA GLN A 226 12.66 -0.49 20.86
C GLN A 226 12.39 -1.42 22.04
N ASP A 227 11.26 -1.22 22.72
CA ASP A 227 10.82 -2.08 23.80
C ASP A 227 10.17 -3.34 23.24
N LYS A 228 10.78 -4.50 23.53
CA LYS A 228 10.29 -5.81 23.09
C LYS A 228 9.00 -6.27 23.78
N THR A 229 8.51 -5.52 24.77
CA THR A 229 7.20 -5.79 25.38
C THR A 229 6.03 -5.38 24.47
N VAL A 230 6.30 -4.50 23.50
CA VAL A 230 5.36 -4.16 22.44
C VAL A 230 5.48 -5.19 21.33
N CYS A 231 4.43 -5.96 21.11
CA CYS A 231 4.41 -6.95 20.03
C CYS A 231 3.28 -6.65 19.04
N VAL A 232 3.58 -6.85 17.76
CA VAL A 232 2.58 -6.90 16.70
C VAL A 232 2.04 -8.33 16.67
N LYS A 233 0.73 -8.49 16.91
CA LYS A 233 0.10 -9.81 16.87
C LYS A 233 -0.65 -10.00 15.56
N ALA A 234 -0.29 -11.03 14.81
CA ALA A 234 -1.11 -11.48 13.69
C ALA A 234 -2.46 -12.01 14.20
N VAL A 235 -3.53 -11.54 13.59
CA VAL A 235 -4.89 -12.04 13.85
C VAL A 235 -5.33 -12.82 12.62
N ASP A 236 -5.33 -14.14 12.73
CA ASP A 236 -5.75 -15.03 11.65
C ASP A 236 -7.28 -15.15 11.63
N ASN A 237 -7.83 -15.25 10.41
CA ASN A 237 -9.23 -15.60 10.24
C ASN A 237 -9.35 -17.15 10.28
N PRO A 238 -10.05 -17.73 11.27
CA PRO A 238 -10.17 -19.18 11.39
C PRO A 238 -10.92 -19.85 10.21
N LEU A 239 -11.61 -19.06 9.39
CA LEU A 239 -12.33 -19.53 8.22
C LEU A 239 -11.50 -19.45 6.92
N GLN A 240 -10.27 -18.98 6.99
CA GLN A 240 -9.36 -18.86 5.84
C GLN A 240 -8.06 -19.63 6.13
N VAL A 241 -7.48 -20.18 5.07
CA VAL A 241 -6.11 -20.71 5.15
C VAL A 241 -5.18 -19.56 5.53
N SER A 242 -4.31 -19.78 6.52
CA SER A 242 -3.37 -18.76 6.96
C SER A 242 -2.59 -18.20 5.77
N ALA A 243 -2.49 -16.86 5.70
CA ALA A 243 -1.72 -16.17 4.67
C ALA A 243 -0.25 -16.62 4.65
N HIS A 244 0.27 -17.07 5.80
CA HIS A 244 1.63 -17.61 5.93
C HIS A 244 1.79 -18.94 5.20
N ALA A 245 0.82 -19.85 5.28
CA ALA A 245 0.85 -21.12 4.56
C ALA A 245 0.73 -20.91 3.03
N TYR A 246 -0.09 -19.94 2.60
CA TYR A 246 -0.23 -19.57 1.20
C TYR A 246 1.05 -18.96 0.64
N SER A 247 1.67 -18.05 1.38
CA SER A 247 2.93 -17.39 0.98
C SER A 247 4.10 -18.35 0.86
N GLN A 248 4.21 -19.34 1.73
CA GLN A 248 5.27 -20.34 1.66
C GLN A 248 5.20 -21.17 0.37
N ASN A 249 4.01 -21.58 -0.04
CA ASN A 249 3.83 -22.35 -1.26
C ASN A 249 4.13 -21.53 -2.53
N VAL A 250 3.80 -20.24 -2.52
CA VAL A 250 4.11 -19.30 -3.61
C VAL A 250 5.61 -18.98 -3.64
N LEU A 251 6.25 -18.82 -2.47
CA LEU A 251 7.68 -18.52 -2.35
C LEU A 251 8.58 -19.65 -2.87
N LEU A 252 8.18 -20.89 -2.71
CA LEU A 252 9.01 -22.04 -3.08
C LEU A 252 8.93 -22.41 -4.56
N GLY A 253 8.03 -21.79 -5.34
CA GLY A 253 7.86 -22.07 -6.76
C GLY A 253 7.52 -23.54 -7.07
N GLU A 254 7.14 -24.30 -6.06
CA GLU A 254 6.81 -25.71 -6.22
C GLU A 254 5.45 -25.82 -6.92
N LYS A 255 5.52 -26.19 -8.20
CA LYS A 255 4.38 -26.76 -8.93
C LYS A 255 4.07 -28.16 -8.35
N ASP A 256 3.55 -28.22 -7.15
CA ASP A 256 3.03 -29.46 -6.63
C ASP A 256 1.60 -29.67 -7.16
N GLU A 257 1.48 -30.34 -8.31
CA GLU A 257 0.20 -30.72 -8.91
C GLU A 257 -0.70 -31.52 -7.95
N LYS A 258 -0.15 -32.08 -6.87
CA LYS A 258 -0.89 -32.78 -5.84
C LYS A 258 -1.59 -31.85 -4.85
N LEU A 259 -1.06 -30.65 -4.62
CA LEU A 259 -1.69 -29.66 -3.73
C LEU A 259 -2.92 -29.02 -4.38
N ASN A 260 -2.91 -28.80 -5.70
CA ASN A 260 -4.03 -28.25 -6.45
C ASN A 260 -5.29 -29.14 -6.42
N LYS A 261 -5.18 -30.43 -6.11
CA LYS A 261 -6.34 -31.33 -5.98
C LYS A 261 -6.98 -31.35 -4.59
N LYS A 262 -6.31 -30.81 -3.55
CA LYS A 262 -6.83 -30.82 -2.16
C LYS A 262 -7.33 -29.48 -1.64
N THR A 263 -7.04 -28.38 -2.30
CA THR A 263 -7.32 -27.02 -1.78
C THR A 263 -8.26 -26.18 -2.63
N THR A 264 -8.99 -26.77 -3.58
CA THR A 264 -10.10 -26.06 -4.21
C THR A 264 -11.27 -26.06 -3.22
N PRO A 265 -11.62 -24.93 -2.58
CA PRO A 265 -12.83 -24.88 -1.78
C PRO A 265 -14.01 -25.10 -2.72
N LYS A 266 -14.76 -26.17 -2.54
CA LYS A 266 -16.08 -26.29 -3.15
C LYS A 266 -16.95 -25.23 -2.51
N PHE A 267 -17.20 -24.13 -3.23
CA PHE A 267 -18.29 -23.23 -2.91
C PHE A 267 -19.59 -23.95 -3.21
N GLU A 268 -20.14 -24.67 -2.24
CA GLU A 268 -21.54 -25.08 -2.28
C GLU A 268 -22.37 -23.81 -2.03
N ARG A 269 -23.09 -23.37 -3.05
CA ARG A 269 -24.13 -22.36 -2.89
C ARG A 269 -25.19 -22.95 -1.96
N ALA A 270 -25.33 -22.39 -0.76
CA ALA A 270 -26.50 -22.62 0.05
C ALA A 270 -27.74 -22.20 -0.74
N LYS A 271 -28.70 -23.13 -0.85
CA LYS A 271 -30.03 -22.91 -1.44
C LYS A 271 -30.89 -22.06 -0.53
#